data_06d448b0cc9e76ef67ee156e4ce6cb48
#
_entry.id   06d448b0cc9e76ef67ee156e4ce6cb48
#
_cell.length_a   1.000
_cell.length_b   1.000
_cell.length_c   1.000
_cell.angle_alpha   90.00
_cell.angle_beta   90.00
_cell.angle_gamma   90.00
#
_symmetry.space_group_name_H-M   'P 1'
#
loop_
_entity.id
_entity.type
_entity.pdbx_description
1 polymer ?
#
loop_
_entity_poly.entity_id
_entity_poly.type
_entity_poly.pdbx_seq_one_letter_code
_entity_poly.pdbx_strand_id
1 'polypeptide(L)'
;GAAPTTSSYDCRPWKGGNSESCAITNIQSGTYYVMLQGYSAFSGVNLVANFTAGSTGGGNTGGPASYTNTTNFNIPDNNTTGITSPINVTRTGDSGTVSVNLGVIHTYIGDLKVELISPTGQKVTLHNNSGGGTDNINQTYSANFTGVQSSGTWLLKAVDNARRDTGYIDTWTLSFQ
;
A
#
# COMPACT_ATOMS: atom_id res chain seq x y z
N GLY A 1 -19.71 0.19 8.46
CA GLY A 1 -20.84 0.67 9.27
C GLY A 1 -21.81 -0.44 9.64
N ALA A 2 -22.86 -0.13 10.38
CA ALA A 2 -23.95 -1.05 10.67
C ALA A 2 -24.91 -1.13 9.47
N ALA A 3 -25.65 -2.25 9.34
CA ALA A 3 -26.70 -2.35 8.34
C ALA A 3 -27.80 -1.29 8.63
N PRO A 4 -28.34 -0.61 7.60
CA PRO A 4 -29.36 0.40 7.78
C PRO A 4 -30.67 -0.21 8.29
N THR A 5 -31.45 0.60 9.00
CA THR A 5 -32.80 0.29 9.42
C THR A 5 -33.76 1.34 8.86
N THR A 6 -35.07 1.18 9.13
CA THR A 6 -36.08 2.17 8.73
C THR A 6 -35.94 3.52 9.44
N SER A 7 -35.18 3.56 10.54
CA SER A 7 -34.99 4.75 11.38
C SER A 7 -33.54 5.20 11.52
N SER A 8 -32.56 4.40 11.04
CA SER A 8 -31.15 4.71 11.08
C SER A 8 -30.49 4.41 9.73
N TYR A 9 -30.05 5.45 9.03
CA TYR A 9 -29.49 5.40 7.68
C TYR A 9 -28.71 6.67 7.38
N ASP A 10 -27.73 6.59 6.50
CA ASP A 10 -26.95 7.75 6.04
C ASP A 10 -27.64 8.46 4.88
N CYS A 11 -28.38 7.72 4.05
CA CYS A 11 -29.16 8.27 2.95
C CYS A 11 -30.42 7.42 2.71
N ARG A 12 -31.56 8.09 2.61
CA ARG A 12 -32.86 7.48 2.33
C ARG A 12 -33.64 8.35 1.34
N PRO A 13 -33.69 7.97 0.06
CA PRO A 13 -34.61 8.62 -0.86
C PRO A 13 -36.06 8.22 -0.51
N TRP A 14 -36.94 9.20 -0.55
CA TRP A 14 -38.37 9.01 -0.31
C TRP A 14 -39.15 9.82 -1.32
N LYS A 15 -39.18 9.35 -2.54
CA LYS A 15 -39.84 10.01 -3.66
C LYS A 15 -40.98 9.15 -4.19
N GLY A 16 -41.99 9.78 -4.74
CA GLY A 16 -43.03 9.07 -5.48
C GLY A 16 -42.49 8.60 -6.84
N GLY A 17 -42.79 7.36 -7.21
CA GLY A 17 -42.33 6.76 -8.48
C GLY A 17 -41.48 5.50 -8.26
N ASN A 18 -40.91 5.01 -9.36
CA ASN A 18 -40.14 3.75 -9.36
C ASN A 18 -38.63 3.94 -9.55
N SER A 19 -38.14 5.17 -9.50
CA SER A 19 -36.72 5.48 -9.66
C SER A 19 -36.23 6.33 -8.50
N GLU A 20 -35.33 5.79 -7.75
CA GLU A 20 -34.77 6.42 -6.56
C GLU A 20 -33.24 6.58 -6.72
N SER A 21 -32.69 7.62 -6.15
CA SER A 21 -31.24 7.83 -6.12
C SER A 21 -30.80 8.37 -4.77
N CYS A 22 -29.62 7.94 -4.36
CA CYS A 22 -29.00 8.30 -3.10
C CYS A 22 -27.53 8.62 -3.34
N ALA A 23 -27.06 9.74 -2.82
CA ALA A 23 -25.66 10.12 -2.92
C ALA A 23 -25.06 10.30 -1.54
N ILE A 24 -23.92 9.66 -1.28
CA ILE A 24 -23.12 9.84 -0.07
C ILE A 24 -21.87 10.62 -0.48
N THR A 25 -21.72 11.81 0.06
CA THR A 25 -20.61 12.73 -0.32
C THR A 25 -19.36 12.54 0.52
N ASN A 26 -19.48 11.95 1.70
CA ASN A 26 -18.39 11.70 2.64
C ASN A 26 -18.10 10.20 2.72
N ILE A 27 -17.54 9.66 1.64
CA ILE A 27 -17.26 8.23 1.53
C ILE A 27 -16.08 7.87 2.44
N GLN A 28 -16.31 6.95 3.37
CA GLN A 28 -15.28 6.37 4.23
C GLN A 28 -14.92 4.96 3.72
N SER A 29 -13.70 4.50 3.98
CA SER A 29 -13.35 3.11 3.69
C SER A 29 -14.18 2.15 4.57
N GLY A 30 -14.69 1.07 3.99
CA GLY A 30 -15.47 0.08 4.73
C GLY A 30 -16.54 -0.59 3.89
N THR A 31 -17.36 -1.40 4.56
CA THR A 31 -18.50 -2.08 3.95
C THR A 31 -19.71 -1.19 3.97
N TYR A 32 -20.36 -1.03 2.84
CA TYR A 32 -21.62 -0.32 2.68
C TYR A 32 -22.75 -1.32 2.50
N TYR A 33 -23.89 -1.04 3.12
CA TYR A 33 -25.09 -1.86 3.06
C TYR A 33 -26.21 -1.10 2.39
N VAL A 34 -26.95 -1.75 1.51
CA VAL A 34 -28.14 -1.20 0.89
C VAL A 34 -29.36 -2.00 1.37
N MET A 35 -30.35 -1.29 1.90
CA MET A 35 -31.65 -1.87 2.24
C MET A 35 -32.69 -1.40 1.25
N LEU A 36 -33.42 -2.34 0.65
CA LEU A 36 -34.56 -2.06 -0.22
C LEU A 36 -35.85 -2.35 0.56
N GLN A 37 -36.70 -1.35 0.69
CA GLN A 37 -38.00 -1.50 1.35
C GLN A 37 -39.09 -0.96 0.44
N GLY A 38 -40.00 -1.83 0.05
CA GLY A 38 -41.18 -1.43 -0.72
C GLY A 38 -42.36 -1.04 0.19
N TYR A 39 -43.10 -0.04 -0.22
CA TYR A 39 -44.40 0.31 0.38
C TYR A 39 -45.46 -0.76 0.05
N SER A 40 -45.36 -1.37 -1.10
CA SER A 40 -46.17 -2.51 -1.54
C SER A 40 -45.24 -3.56 -2.19
N ALA A 41 -45.77 -4.73 -2.51
CA ALA A 41 -45.01 -5.78 -3.19
C ALA A 41 -44.41 -5.24 -4.50
N PHE A 42 -43.15 -5.53 -4.75
CA PHE A 42 -42.43 -5.10 -5.94
C PHE A 42 -41.56 -6.25 -6.51
N SER A 43 -41.21 -6.14 -7.79
CA SER A 43 -40.35 -7.08 -8.48
C SER A 43 -39.53 -6.33 -9.54
N GLY A 44 -38.51 -6.99 -10.08
CA GLY A 44 -37.72 -6.44 -11.20
C GLY A 44 -36.83 -5.23 -10.80
N VAL A 45 -36.33 -5.22 -9.58
CA VAL A 45 -35.45 -4.14 -9.09
C VAL A 45 -34.09 -4.23 -9.76
N ASN A 46 -33.61 -3.14 -10.32
CA ASN A 46 -32.22 -2.97 -10.76
C ASN A 46 -31.53 -2.01 -9.77
N LEU A 47 -30.53 -2.52 -9.04
CA LEU A 47 -29.69 -1.72 -8.14
C LEU A 47 -28.34 -1.45 -8.83
N VAL A 48 -28.04 -0.18 -9.05
CA VAL A 48 -26.76 0.27 -9.56
C VAL A 48 -26.07 1.09 -8.48
N ALA A 49 -24.92 0.62 -8.01
CA ALA A 49 -24.04 1.36 -7.12
C ALA A 49 -22.82 1.82 -7.91
N ASN A 50 -22.71 3.10 -8.16
CA ASN A 50 -21.53 3.71 -8.73
C ASN A 50 -20.76 4.40 -7.61
N PHE A 51 -19.48 4.13 -7.48
CA PHE A 51 -18.61 4.97 -6.70
C PHE A 51 -17.51 5.51 -7.62
N THR A 52 -17.28 6.79 -7.58
CA THR A 52 -16.04 7.34 -8.09
C THR A 52 -15.05 7.17 -6.96
N ALA A 53 -14.09 6.26 -7.13
CA ALA A 53 -12.91 6.29 -6.28
C ALA A 53 -12.46 7.74 -6.32
N GLY A 54 -12.47 8.41 -5.18
CA GLY A 54 -12.02 9.79 -5.11
C GLY A 54 -10.70 9.83 -5.87
N SER A 55 -10.60 10.70 -6.86
CA SER A 55 -9.33 11.00 -7.49
C SER A 55 -8.34 11.09 -6.35
N THR A 56 -7.31 10.28 -6.36
CA THR A 56 -6.26 10.23 -5.37
C THR A 56 -5.45 11.54 -5.39
N GLY A 57 -6.16 12.63 -5.18
CA GLY A 57 -5.60 13.83 -4.61
C GLY A 57 -5.49 13.52 -3.13
N GLY A 58 -4.30 13.29 -2.65
CA GLY A 58 -3.93 12.85 -1.33
C GLY A 58 -4.97 13.13 -0.24
N GLY A 59 -5.80 12.16 0.05
CA GLY A 59 -6.49 12.12 1.32
C GLY A 59 -5.40 12.01 2.36
N ASN A 60 -5.05 13.14 2.99
CA ASN A 60 -4.13 13.19 4.11
C ASN A 60 -4.74 12.39 5.27
N THR A 61 -4.55 11.09 5.20
CA THR A 61 -4.93 10.15 6.23
C THR A 61 -3.84 10.25 7.27
N GLY A 62 -4.20 10.70 8.47
CA GLY A 62 -3.29 11.11 9.52
C GLY A 62 -2.09 10.19 9.74
N GLY A 63 -0.91 10.79 9.72
CA GLY A 63 0.37 10.14 9.99
C GLY A 63 1.51 10.80 9.20
N PRO A 64 2.77 10.50 9.55
CA PRO A 64 3.93 10.99 8.82
C PRO A 64 3.90 10.58 7.36
N ALA A 65 4.39 11.47 6.46
CA ALA A 65 4.53 11.15 5.05
C ALA A 65 5.79 10.31 4.77
N SER A 66 6.72 10.21 5.72
CA SER A 66 8.00 9.54 5.55
C SER A 66 8.41 8.79 6.82
N TYR A 67 9.01 7.61 6.63
CA TYR A 67 9.50 6.73 7.69
C TYR A 67 10.88 6.22 7.32
N THR A 68 11.81 6.23 8.27
CA THR A 68 13.21 5.85 8.02
C THR A 68 13.66 4.77 9.01
N ASN A 69 14.43 3.80 8.52
CA ASN A 69 15.19 2.86 9.33
C ASN A 69 16.68 3.04 9.04
N THR A 70 17.45 3.32 10.08
CA THR A 70 18.92 3.50 10.05
C THR A 70 19.67 2.38 10.77
N THR A 71 18.98 1.31 11.13
CA THR A 71 19.60 0.12 11.72
C THR A 71 20.26 -0.70 10.62
N ASN A 72 21.52 -1.08 10.83
CA ASN A 72 22.25 -1.91 9.88
C ASN A 72 21.79 -3.37 9.95
N PHE A 73 21.51 -3.95 8.77
CA PHE A 73 21.14 -5.35 8.59
C PHE A 73 22.13 -6.02 7.66
N ASN A 74 23.00 -6.89 8.18
CA ASN A 74 23.98 -7.63 7.38
C ASN A 74 23.28 -8.51 6.35
N ILE A 75 23.70 -8.41 5.08
CA ILE A 75 23.23 -9.25 3.99
C ILE A 75 24.06 -10.52 3.97
N PRO A 76 23.45 -11.70 4.17
CA PRO A 76 24.21 -12.96 4.17
C PRO A 76 24.74 -13.26 2.75
N ASP A 77 26.07 -13.49 2.64
CA ASP A 77 26.76 -13.84 1.40
C ASP A 77 26.18 -15.12 0.78
N ASN A 78 25.89 -15.08 -0.53
CA ASN A 78 25.38 -16.20 -1.32
C ASN A 78 24.16 -16.90 -0.68
N ASN A 79 23.20 -16.13 -0.22
CA ASN A 79 22.05 -16.64 0.51
C ASN A 79 20.72 -16.18 -0.09
N THR A 80 20.01 -17.09 -0.77
CA THR A 80 18.73 -16.80 -1.42
C THR A 80 17.58 -16.50 -0.47
N THR A 81 17.72 -16.77 0.84
CA THR A 81 16.76 -16.34 1.86
C THR A 81 16.88 -14.83 2.11
N GLY A 82 18.14 -14.32 2.15
CA GLY A 82 18.45 -12.92 2.40
C GLY A 82 18.11 -12.44 3.80
N ILE A 83 18.01 -11.13 3.94
CA ILE A 83 17.66 -10.41 5.18
C ILE A 83 16.51 -9.45 4.94
N THR A 84 15.74 -9.13 5.98
CA THR A 84 14.68 -8.11 5.93
C THR A 84 14.93 -7.02 6.96
N SER A 85 14.76 -5.78 6.55
CA SER A 85 14.77 -4.58 7.40
C SER A 85 13.36 -4.03 7.51
N PRO A 86 12.76 -3.92 8.71
CA PRO A 86 11.38 -3.48 8.86
C PRO A 86 11.25 -1.97 9.05
N ILE A 87 10.14 -1.41 8.57
CA ILE A 87 9.61 -0.10 8.95
C ILE A 87 8.15 -0.27 9.38
N ASN A 88 7.80 0.20 10.57
CA ASN A 88 6.42 0.23 11.04
C ASN A 88 5.78 1.57 10.65
N VAL A 89 4.77 1.50 9.78
CA VAL A 89 4.04 2.65 9.28
C VAL A 89 2.73 2.80 10.06
N THR A 90 2.53 3.99 10.63
CA THR A 90 1.29 4.35 11.35
C THR A 90 0.32 5.16 10.50
N ARG A 91 0.77 5.66 9.34
CA ARG A 91 -0.07 6.32 8.35
C ARG A 91 -1.18 5.37 7.90
N THR A 92 -2.41 5.87 7.76
CA THR A 92 -3.55 5.13 7.24
C THR A 92 -3.91 5.58 5.83
N GLY A 93 -4.73 4.82 5.12
CA GLY A 93 -5.17 5.09 3.76
C GLY A 93 -4.39 4.33 2.70
N ASP A 94 -4.70 4.61 1.45
CA ASP A 94 -4.04 3.99 0.30
C ASP A 94 -2.57 4.40 0.22
N SER A 95 -1.70 3.45 -0.07
CA SER A 95 -0.27 3.71 -0.25
C SER A 95 0.03 4.45 -1.54
N GLY A 96 -0.75 4.23 -2.59
CA GLY A 96 -0.51 4.82 -3.89
C GLY A 96 0.87 4.47 -4.45
N THR A 97 1.52 5.45 -5.06
CA THR A 97 2.93 5.34 -5.45
C THR A 97 3.81 5.83 -4.30
N VAL A 98 4.70 4.97 -3.84
CA VAL A 98 5.67 5.29 -2.78
C VAL A 98 7.04 5.54 -3.38
N SER A 99 7.84 6.36 -2.69
CA SER A 99 9.25 6.59 -2.98
C SER A 99 10.11 5.90 -1.94
N VAL A 100 11.15 5.18 -2.38
CA VAL A 100 12.08 4.46 -1.51
C VAL A 100 13.49 4.99 -1.75
N ASN A 101 14.02 5.76 -0.80
CA ASN A 101 15.43 6.11 -0.79
C ASN A 101 16.19 4.97 -0.13
N LEU A 102 17.12 4.36 -0.86
CA LEU A 102 17.81 3.13 -0.48
C LEU A 102 19.31 3.37 -0.38
N GLY A 103 19.88 3.12 0.79
CA GLY A 103 21.31 3.03 1.07
C GLY A 103 21.70 1.60 1.43
N VAL A 104 22.47 0.94 0.56
CA VAL A 104 23.08 -0.36 0.81
C VAL A 104 24.57 -0.24 0.59
N ILE A 105 25.34 -0.69 1.55
CA ILE A 105 26.79 -0.84 1.43
C ILE A 105 27.07 -2.27 0.97
N HIS A 106 27.72 -2.43 -0.17
CA HIS A 106 28.10 -3.72 -0.73
C HIS A 106 29.20 -3.57 -1.77
N THR A 107 30.12 -4.52 -1.87
CA THR A 107 31.29 -4.45 -2.76
C THR A 107 30.98 -4.87 -4.20
N TYR A 108 29.80 -5.46 -4.48
CA TYR A 108 29.38 -5.87 -5.82
C TYR A 108 27.85 -5.87 -5.92
N ILE A 109 27.25 -4.77 -6.32
CA ILE A 109 25.77 -4.65 -6.32
C ILE A 109 25.09 -5.51 -7.40
N GLY A 110 25.83 -6.02 -8.37
CA GLY A 110 25.33 -6.96 -9.37
C GLY A 110 24.86 -8.29 -8.79
N ASP A 111 25.28 -8.64 -7.58
CA ASP A 111 24.87 -9.85 -6.89
C ASP A 111 23.55 -9.68 -6.11
N LEU A 112 23.13 -8.43 -5.94
CA LEU A 112 22.01 -8.10 -5.08
C LEU A 112 20.67 -8.09 -5.81
N LYS A 113 19.66 -8.67 -5.15
CA LYS A 113 18.25 -8.43 -5.43
C LYS A 113 17.61 -7.75 -4.24
N VAL A 114 16.96 -6.60 -4.44
CA VAL A 114 16.27 -5.86 -3.39
C VAL A 114 14.80 -5.70 -3.74
N GLU A 115 13.93 -6.05 -2.78
CA GLU A 115 12.47 -5.99 -2.92
C GLU A 115 11.85 -5.19 -1.76
N LEU A 116 10.87 -4.36 -2.07
CA LEU A 116 9.97 -3.78 -1.08
C LEU A 116 8.73 -4.67 -0.94
N ILE A 117 8.37 -4.98 0.30
CA ILE A 117 7.22 -5.84 0.64
C ILE A 117 6.26 -5.04 1.51
N SER A 118 5.02 -4.92 1.07
CA SER A 118 3.96 -4.23 1.81
C SER A 118 3.43 -5.05 3.00
N PRO A 119 2.66 -4.45 3.91
CA PRO A 119 2.01 -5.17 5.02
C PRO A 119 1.08 -6.30 4.59
N THR A 120 0.54 -6.24 3.37
CA THR A 120 -0.31 -7.28 2.77
C THR A 120 0.48 -8.38 2.04
N GLY A 121 1.82 -8.25 1.98
CA GLY A 121 2.71 -9.20 1.29
C GLY A 121 2.91 -8.94 -0.19
N GLN A 122 2.33 -7.86 -0.76
CA GLN A 122 2.64 -7.46 -2.14
C GLN A 122 4.10 -7.04 -2.24
N LYS A 123 4.77 -7.43 -3.35
CA LYS A 123 6.21 -7.20 -3.56
C LYS A 123 6.44 -6.37 -4.81
N VAL A 124 7.39 -5.45 -4.73
CA VAL A 124 7.94 -4.72 -5.88
C VAL A 124 9.45 -4.81 -5.83
N THR A 125 10.07 -5.25 -6.93
CA THR A 125 11.52 -5.31 -7.06
C THR A 125 12.07 -3.91 -7.32
N LEU A 126 12.98 -3.45 -6.47
CA LEU A 126 13.65 -2.16 -6.58
C LEU A 126 14.97 -2.30 -7.36
N HIS A 127 15.77 -3.30 -7.00
CA HIS A 127 17.05 -3.61 -7.64
C HIS A 127 17.09 -5.10 -8.01
N ASN A 128 17.61 -5.45 -9.18
CA ASN A 128 17.62 -6.80 -9.69
C ASN A 128 18.94 -7.12 -10.40
N ASN A 129 19.93 -7.51 -9.64
CA ASN A 129 21.23 -7.99 -10.12
C ASN A 129 21.85 -7.08 -11.23
N SER A 130 21.75 -5.78 -11.05
CA SER A 130 22.24 -4.77 -11.99
C SER A 130 23.44 -4.01 -11.43
N GLY A 131 24.17 -3.29 -12.29
CA GLY A 131 25.31 -2.48 -11.90
C GLY A 131 26.65 -3.23 -11.83
N GLY A 132 26.65 -4.56 -11.96
CA GLY A 132 27.87 -5.37 -11.95
C GLY A 132 28.76 -5.09 -10.74
N GLY A 133 30.06 -4.91 -10.95
CA GLY A 133 31.07 -4.65 -9.91
C GLY A 133 31.08 -3.23 -9.35
N THR A 134 30.00 -2.47 -9.50
CA THR A 134 29.86 -1.17 -8.83
C THR A 134 29.61 -1.39 -7.35
N ASP A 135 30.22 -0.55 -6.51
CA ASP A 135 30.01 -0.56 -5.07
C ASP A 135 28.77 0.26 -4.70
N ASN A 136 28.04 -0.22 -3.72
CA ASN A 136 26.97 0.45 -2.98
C ASN A 136 25.75 0.84 -3.85
N ILE A 137 24.60 0.78 -3.23
CA ILE A 137 23.37 1.37 -3.76
C ILE A 137 23.06 2.62 -2.96
N ASN A 138 22.99 3.77 -3.63
CA ASN A 138 22.50 5.01 -3.06
C ASN A 138 21.56 5.64 -4.09
N GLN A 139 20.31 5.20 -4.07
CA GLN A 139 19.34 5.55 -5.12
C GLN A 139 17.92 5.62 -4.58
N THR A 140 17.12 6.47 -5.20
CA THR A 140 15.67 6.54 -4.95
C THR A 140 14.90 5.78 -6.03
N TYR A 141 14.02 4.89 -5.58
CA TYR A 141 13.13 4.09 -6.42
C TYR A 141 11.68 4.52 -6.23
N SER A 142 10.88 4.33 -7.27
CA SER A 142 9.43 4.50 -7.21
C SER A 142 8.75 3.13 -7.30
N ALA A 143 7.77 2.87 -6.44
CA ALA A 143 7.05 1.61 -6.40
C ALA A 143 5.54 1.84 -6.26
N ASN A 144 4.74 1.15 -7.07
CA ASN A 144 3.28 1.29 -7.07
C ASN A 144 2.63 0.25 -6.15
N PHE A 145 1.92 0.77 -5.15
CA PHE A 145 1.12 0.00 -4.19
C PHE A 145 -0.32 0.54 -4.09
N THR A 146 -0.85 1.07 -5.19
CA THR A 146 -2.24 1.52 -5.26
C THR A 146 -3.19 0.40 -4.84
N GLY A 147 -4.13 0.71 -3.95
CA GLY A 147 -5.07 -0.26 -3.36
C GLY A 147 -4.54 -0.99 -2.13
N VAL A 148 -3.29 -0.76 -1.73
CA VAL A 148 -2.70 -1.33 -0.51
C VAL A 148 -2.80 -0.34 0.64
N GLN A 149 -3.29 -0.78 1.80
CA GLN A 149 -3.32 0.01 3.01
C GLN A 149 -1.90 0.34 3.49
N SER A 150 -1.64 1.62 3.78
CA SER A 150 -0.32 2.10 4.17
C SER A 150 0.14 1.58 5.53
N SER A 151 -0.78 1.48 6.49
CA SER A 151 -0.46 1.10 7.88
C SER A 151 -0.01 -0.34 7.99
N GLY A 152 0.98 -0.57 8.85
CA GLY A 152 1.53 -1.89 9.14
C GLY A 152 3.04 -1.95 8.93
N THR A 153 3.58 -3.16 8.93
CA THR A 153 5.02 -3.39 8.79
C THR A 153 5.38 -3.56 7.31
N TRP A 154 6.17 -2.63 6.81
CA TRP A 154 6.83 -2.72 5.51
C TRP A 154 8.19 -3.36 5.68
N LEU A 155 8.59 -4.20 4.74
CA LEU A 155 9.88 -4.88 4.78
C LEU A 155 10.70 -4.54 3.53
N LEU A 156 11.91 -4.09 3.72
CA LEU A 156 12.92 -4.09 2.67
C LEU A 156 13.67 -5.41 2.75
N LYS A 157 13.61 -6.23 1.70
CA LYS A 157 14.31 -7.50 1.62
C LYS A 157 15.50 -7.37 0.69
N ALA A 158 16.69 -7.75 1.15
CA ALA A 158 17.90 -7.86 0.33
C ALA A 158 18.39 -9.32 0.30
N VAL A 159 18.74 -9.77 -0.89
CA VAL A 159 19.29 -11.10 -1.18
C VAL A 159 20.58 -10.92 -1.94
N ASP A 160 21.63 -11.62 -1.53
CA ASP A 160 22.86 -11.76 -2.27
C ASP A 160 22.90 -13.14 -2.93
N ASN A 161 23.05 -13.16 -4.25
CA ASN A 161 22.96 -14.36 -5.08
C ASN A 161 24.31 -14.94 -5.50
N ALA A 162 25.43 -14.34 -5.08
CA ALA A 162 26.77 -14.79 -5.44
C ALA A 162 27.68 -14.87 -4.20
N ARG A 163 28.90 -15.34 -4.38
CA ARG A 163 29.86 -15.55 -3.30
C ARG A 163 30.93 -14.48 -3.30
N ARG A 164 31.51 -14.19 -2.12
CA ARG A 164 32.71 -13.40 -1.83
C ARG A 164 32.45 -11.96 -1.44
N ASP A 165 31.49 -11.33 -2.07
CA ASP A 165 31.16 -9.93 -1.80
C ASP A 165 30.21 -9.86 -0.61
N THR A 166 30.34 -8.84 0.22
CA THR A 166 29.57 -8.72 1.47
C THR A 166 29.11 -7.31 1.70
N GLY A 167 28.04 -7.16 2.44
CA GLY A 167 27.48 -5.85 2.74
C GLY A 167 26.33 -5.88 3.71
N TYR A 168 25.66 -4.75 3.79
CA TYR A 168 24.50 -4.58 4.70
C TYR A 168 23.55 -3.50 4.16
N ILE A 169 22.29 -3.59 4.54
CA ILE A 169 21.37 -2.48 4.42
C ILE A 169 21.79 -1.44 5.47
N ASP A 170 22.19 -0.24 5.04
CA ASP A 170 22.66 0.83 5.91
C ASP A 170 21.48 1.69 6.39
N THR A 171 20.71 2.19 5.42
CA THR A 171 19.54 3.02 5.69
C THR A 171 18.51 2.88 4.58
N TRP A 172 17.25 3.05 4.91
CA TRP A 172 16.24 3.25 3.89
C TRP A 172 15.08 4.09 4.41
N THR A 173 14.51 4.86 3.52
CA THR A 173 13.37 5.74 3.81
C THR A 173 12.22 5.41 2.88
N LEU A 174 11.06 5.17 3.43
CA LEU A 174 9.80 4.99 2.72
C LEU A 174 8.99 6.29 2.82
N SER A 175 8.67 6.87 1.66
CA SER A 175 7.89 8.10 1.58
C SER A 175 6.61 7.88 0.77
N PHE A 176 5.49 8.35 1.31
CA PHE A 176 4.16 8.34 0.69
C PHE A 176 3.89 9.70 0.04
N GLN A 177 3.32 9.68 -1.15
CA GLN A 177 2.96 10.89 -1.92
C GLN A 177 1.53 11.33 -1.64
#